data_506ebec890613a92032bbfde777fe612
#
_entry.id   506ebec890613a92032bbfde777fe612
#
_cell.length_a   1.000
_cell.length_b   1.000
_cell.length_c   1.000
_cell.angle_alpha   90.00
_cell.angle_beta   90.00
_cell.angle_gamma   90.00
#
_symmetry.space_group_name_H-M   'P 1'
#
loop_
_entity.id
_entity.type
_entity.pdbx_description
1 polymer ?
#
loop_
_entity_poly.entity_id
_entity_poly.type
_entity_poly.pdbx_seq_one_letter_code
_entity_poly.pdbx_strand_id
1 'polypeptide(L)'
;MKLKRIQCICFLTAVIIAFTGAATGRKKRSLKYSSSKGLRILASDLADHNEYMRLLKPMLIARQPDTDGSRQVILHITDHYNKLGWTVETDNFANQTPYGMKNFTNIIATYNPAVPNKLVLACHFDSKYMHDKNGNPFIGAIDSAVPCAIMMDIASKLDCLLKKGSAEEARDLTLQMIFFDGEEAYKDWTQTDSLYGSRHLAKAWKTQLDPSNSGKNRLDSIDVFVLLDLIGTADVRFMSFFSSTHHLFEKLVRIESDLTQHDLLNRLGAAARNGNHLFVSSQRAQYGGVEDDHKPFLSEGVPILHLISYPFPSVWHKMSDDESHLNHDVSDNINRILRTFVSNYLYLKDTNSACRKK
;
A
#
# COMPACT_ATOMS: atom_id res chain seq x y z
N MET A 1 67.22 27.00 27.30
CA MET A 1 66.01 26.28 27.77
C MET A 1 65.12 26.00 26.58
N LYS A 2 65.17 24.77 26.01
CA LYS A 2 64.41 24.41 24.79
C LYS A 2 63.16 23.63 25.22
N LEU A 3 61.97 24.21 24.96
CA LEU A 3 60.68 23.51 25.14
C LEU A 3 60.49 22.53 23.97
N LYS A 4 60.36 21.23 24.29
CA LYS A 4 59.93 20.20 23.34
C LYS A 4 58.39 20.24 23.26
N ARG A 5 57.87 20.46 22.04
CA ARG A 5 56.45 20.24 21.72
C ARG A 5 56.20 18.71 21.59
N ILE A 6 55.28 18.22 22.39
CA ILE A 6 54.76 16.86 22.29
C ILE A 6 53.53 16.96 21.36
N GLN A 7 53.65 16.35 20.17
CA GLN A 7 52.50 16.13 19.27
C GLN A 7 51.73 14.88 19.75
N CYS A 8 50.51 15.09 20.22
CA CYS A 8 49.59 14.02 20.47
C CYS A 8 48.93 13.59 19.16
N ILE A 9 49.27 12.46 18.60
CA ILE A 9 48.61 11.87 17.44
C ILE A 9 47.42 11.06 17.96
N CYS A 10 46.19 11.61 17.85
CA CYS A 10 44.98 10.85 18.07
C CYS A 10 44.71 9.98 16.83
N PHE A 11 44.92 8.67 16.97
CA PHE A 11 44.41 7.69 16.01
C PHE A 11 42.88 7.55 16.19
N LEU A 12 42.10 8.16 15.30
CA LEU A 12 40.66 7.83 15.14
C LEU A 12 40.60 6.48 14.40
N THR A 13 40.41 5.39 15.13
CA THR A 13 39.98 4.13 14.55
C THR A 13 38.48 4.24 14.22
N ALA A 14 38.16 4.47 12.95
CA ALA A 14 36.79 4.35 12.44
C ALA A 14 36.42 2.86 12.47
N VAL A 15 35.55 2.49 13.42
CA VAL A 15 34.92 1.17 13.42
C VAL A 15 33.83 1.19 12.35
N ILE A 16 34.14 0.64 11.19
CA ILE A 16 33.14 0.35 10.16
C ILE A 16 32.37 -0.87 10.66
N ILE A 17 31.21 -0.64 11.29
CA ILE A 17 30.25 -1.71 11.55
C ILE A 17 29.61 -2.06 10.20
N ALA A 18 30.16 -3.08 9.54
CA ALA A 18 29.51 -3.71 8.42
C ALA A 18 28.25 -4.41 8.96
N PHE A 19 27.08 -3.81 8.73
CA PHE A 19 25.82 -4.52 8.85
C PHE A 19 25.77 -5.60 7.76
N THR A 20 26.30 -6.78 8.08
CA THR A 20 25.96 -8.00 7.35
C THR A 20 24.55 -8.40 7.76
N GLY A 21 23.55 -7.71 7.21
CA GLY A 21 22.18 -8.22 7.23
C GLY A 21 22.22 -9.58 6.55
N ALA A 22 21.91 -10.65 7.31
CA ALA A 22 21.71 -11.95 6.74
C ALA A 22 20.69 -11.79 5.62
N ALA A 23 21.11 -11.99 4.37
CA ALA A 23 20.23 -12.01 3.23
C ALA A 23 19.25 -13.16 3.48
N THR A 24 18.05 -12.82 4.00
CA THR A 24 16.95 -13.78 4.06
C THR A 24 16.79 -14.29 2.65
N GLY A 25 16.92 -15.60 2.43
CA GLY A 25 16.92 -16.24 1.12
C GLY A 25 15.54 -16.11 0.42
N ARG A 26 15.02 -14.89 0.36
CA ARG A 26 13.77 -14.56 -0.32
C ARG A 26 13.93 -14.77 -1.81
N LYS A 27 13.13 -15.65 -2.37
CA LYS A 27 13.14 -16.00 -3.79
C LYS A 27 12.71 -14.78 -4.60
N LYS A 28 13.57 -14.25 -5.48
CA LYS A 28 13.14 -13.27 -6.49
C LYS A 28 12.10 -13.93 -7.39
N ARG A 29 10.83 -13.49 -7.30
CA ARG A 29 9.77 -13.99 -8.17
C ARG A 29 9.76 -13.21 -9.48
N SER A 30 9.64 -13.94 -10.61
CA SER A 30 9.27 -13.32 -11.88
C SER A 30 7.75 -13.22 -11.93
N LEU A 31 7.20 -12.08 -12.38
CA LEU A 31 5.76 -12.00 -12.63
C LEU A 31 5.41 -12.78 -13.90
N LYS A 32 4.28 -13.52 -13.85
CA LYS A 32 3.63 -14.00 -15.06
C LYS A 32 2.98 -12.81 -15.76
N TYR A 33 3.06 -12.75 -17.08
CA TYR A 33 2.31 -11.76 -17.85
C TYR A 33 0.98 -12.35 -18.31
N SER A 34 -0.08 -11.57 -18.17
CA SER A 34 -1.39 -11.92 -18.69
C SER A 34 -1.38 -11.90 -20.22
N SER A 35 -2.11 -12.83 -20.85
CA SER A 35 -2.42 -12.76 -22.27
C SER A 35 -3.35 -11.59 -22.57
N SER A 36 -3.49 -11.19 -23.85
CA SER A 36 -4.45 -10.14 -24.24
C SER A 36 -5.88 -10.45 -23.77
N LYS A 37 -6.27 -11.73 -23.74
CA LYS A 37 -7.55 -12.18 -23.18
C LYS A 37 -7.60 -11.97 -21.67
N GLY A 38 -6.51 -12.31 -20.96
CA GLY A 38 -6.39 -12.08 -19.50
C GLY A 38 -6.43 -10.61 -19.15
N LEU A 39 -5.71 -9.76 -19.89
CA LEU A 39 -5.76 -8.30 -19.72
C LEU A 39 -7.18 -7.75 -19.85
N ARG A 40 -7.94 -8.18 -20.86
CA ARG A 40 -9.34 -7.77 -21.03
C ARG A 40 -10.21 -8.22 -19.86
N ILE A 41 -10.07 -9.45 -19.38
CA ILE A 41 -10.81 -9.93 -18.22
C ILE A 41 -10.50 -9.08 -17.00
N LEU A 42 -9.21 -8.91 -16.67
CA LEU A 42 -8.77 -8.20 -15.47
C LEU A 42 -9.09 -6.72 -15.51
N ALA A 43 -8.90 -6.04 -16.63
CA ALA A 43 -9.04 -4.59 -16.71
C ALA A 43 -10.42 -4.11 -17.17
N SER A 44 -11.21 -4.94 -17.88
CA SER A 44 -12.50 -4.55 -18.44
C SER A 44 -13.65 -5.39 -17.90
N ASP A 45 -13.63 -6.71 -18.10
CA ASP A 45 -14.77 -7.57 -17.77
C ASP A 45 -15.06 -7.59 -16.25
N LEU A 46 -14.04 -7.47 -15.41
CA LEU A 46 -14.15 -7.38 -13.95
C LEU A 46 -14.33 -5.95 -13.42
N ALA A 47 -14.13 -4.92 -14.24
CA ALA A 47 -14.29 -3.54 -13.81
C ALA A 47 -15.76 -3.21 -13.53
N ASP A 48 -16.01 -2.51 -12.41
CA ASP A 48 -17.32 -2.07 -12.00
C ASP A 48 -17.22 -0.79 -11.17
N HIS A 49 -17.38 0.34 -11.83
CA HIS A 49 -17.31 1.64 -11.20
C HIS A 49 -18.34 1.81 -10.08
N ASN A 50 -19.55 1.30 -10.26
CA ASN A 50 -20.60 1.43 -9.24
C ASN A 50 -20.25 0.65 -7.96
N GLU A 51 -19.64 -0.53 -8.10
CA GLU A 51 -19.19 -1.30 -6.95
C GLU A 51 -18.00 -0.60 -6.25
N TYR A 52 -17.04 -0.08 -7.01
CA TYR A 52 -15.96 0.72 -6.48
C TYR A 52 -16.47 1.94 -5.69
N MET A 53 -17.44 2.71 -6.24
CA MET A 53 -18.05 3.84 -5.55
C MET A 53 -18.80 3.43 -4.28
N ARG A 54 -19.42 2.25 -4.27
CA ARG A 54 -20.10 1.72 -3.06
C ARG A 54 -19.07 1.38 -1.95
N LEU A 55 -17.85 1.03 -2.31
CA LEU A 55 -16.76 0.81 -1.36
C LEU A 55 -16.14 2.14 -0.90
N LEU A 56 -16.00 3.11 -1.79
CA LEU A 56 -15.37 4.39 -1.50
C LEU A 56 -16.24 5.32 -0.64
N LYS A 57 -17.52 5.51 -1.00
CA LYS A 57 -18.39 6.51 -0.37
C LYS A 57 -18.46 6.43 1.16
N PRO A 58 -18.56 5.25 1.80
CA PRO A 58 -18.57 5.16 3.26
C PRO A 58 -17.26 5.59 3.93
N MET A 59 -16.17 5.69 3.18
CA MET A 59 -14.86 6.12 3.68
C MET A 59 -14.65 7.63 3.54
N LEU A 60 -15.51 8.36 2.79
CA LEU A 60 -15.40 9.81 2.60
C LEU A 60 -16.02 10.58 3.78
N ILE A 61 -15.59 10.23 4.98
CA ILE A 61 -15.97 10.86 6.25
C ILE A 61 -14.71 11.16 7.08
N ALA A 62 -14.82 12.06 8.03
CA ALA A 62 -13.77 12.23 9.03
C ALA A 62 -13.64 10.96 9.87
N ARG A 63 -12.44 10.40 9.94
CA ARG A 63 -12.18 9.06 10.50
C ARG A 63 -10.90 9.00 11.34
N GLN A 64 -10.67 10.07 12.11
CA GLN A 64 -9.55 10.12 13.06
C GLN A 64 -9.64 8.96 14.06
N PRO A 65 -8.50 8.41 14.50
CA PRO A 65 -8.49 7.30 15.45
C PRO A 65 -9.31 7.60 16.71
N ASP A 66 -9.96 6.56 17.26
CA ASP A 66 -10.79 6.64 18.48
C ASP A 66 -12.07 7.49 18.33
N THR A 67 -12.59 7.68 17.13
CA THR A 67 -13.83 8.41 16.84
C THR A 67 -14.93 7.49 16.30
N ASP A 68 -16.17 8.00 16.24
CA ASP A 68 -17.30 7.29 15.62
C ASP A 68 -17.06 7.05 14.12
N GLY A 69 -16.46 8.01 13.42
CA GLY A 69 -16.11 7.85 12.01
C GLY A 69 -15.10 6.73 11.79
N SER A 70 -14.04 6.66 12.62
CA SER A 70 -13.10 5.55 12.59
C SER A 70 -13.79 4.21 12.80
N ARG A 71 -14.67 4.11 13.82
CA ARG A 71 -15.44 2.87 14.09
C ARG A 71 -16.33 2.44 12.91
N GLN A 72 -16.97 3.40 12.23
CA GLN A 72 -17.79 3.12 11.04
C GLN A 72 -16.93 2.56 9.89
N VAL A 73 -15.75 3.14 9.65
CA VAL A 73 -14.85 2.68 8.60
C VAL A 73 -14.23 1.31 8.95
N ILE A 74 -13.86 1.07 10.21
CA ILE A 74 -13.41 -0.26 10.67
C ILE A 74 -14.47 -1.32 10.37
N LEU A 75 -15.74 -1.06 10.72
CA LEU A 75 -16.84 -1.98 10.42
C LEU A 75 -17.04 -2.18 8.92
N HIS A 76 -16.97 -1.10 8.14
CA HIS A 76 -17.11 -1.18 6.68
C HIS A 76 -16.04 -2.08 6.04
N ILE A 77 -14.78 -1.93 6.44
CA ILE A 77 -13.67 -2.73 5.94
C ILE A 77 -13.79 -4.18 6.43
N THR A 78 -13.98 -4.40 7.72
CA THR A 78 -14.04 -5.75 8.30
C THR A 78 -15.22 -6.56 7.77
N ASP A 79 -16.40 -5.96 7.66
CA ASP A 79 -17.59 -6.58 7.08
C ASP A 79 -17.39 -6.97 5.61
N HIS A 80 -16.71 -6.13 4.85
CA HIS A 80 -16.38 -6.41 3.45
C HIS A 80 -15.58 -7.70 3.30
N TYR A 81 -14.47 -7.84 4.04
CA TYR A 81 -13.61 -9.03 3.97
C TYR A 81 -14.26 -10.26 4.59
N ASN A 82 -15.02 -10.10 5.67
CA ASN A 82 -15.82 -11.20 6.24
C ASN A 82 -16.84 -11.76 5.24
N LYS A 83 -17.53 -10.91 4.47
CA LYS A 83 -18.44 -11.33 3.40
C LYS A 83 -17.76 -12.07 2.26
N LEU A 84 -16.49 -11.75 1.97
CA LEU A 84 -15.68 -12.48 1.01
C LEU A 84 -15.18 -13.83 1.56
N GLY A 85 -15.28 -14.05 2.88
CA GLY A 85 -14.80 -15.26 3.56
C GLY A 85 -13.30 -15.25 3.84
N TRP A 86 -12.68 -14.05 3.90
CA TRP A 86 -11.29 -13.91 4.29
C TRP A 86 -11.13 -14.00 5.81
N THR A 87 -9.95 -14.35 6.27
CA THR A 87 -9.61 -14.27 7.70
C THR A 87 -9.28 -12.82 8.03
N VAL A 88 -10.05 -12.24 8.96
CA VAL A 88 -9.88 -10.86 9.40
C VAL A 88 -9.36 -10.85 10.83
N GLU A 89 -8.23 -10.20 11.05
CA GLU A 89 -7.64 -9.92 12.36
C GLU A 89 -7.70 -8.42 12.62
N THR A 90 -7.91 -8.02 13.89
CA THR A 90 -7.75 -6.63 14.34
C THR A 90 -6.63 -6.56 15.37
N ASP A 91 -5.72 -5.62 15.16
CA ASP A 91 -4.62 -5.32 16.07
C ASP A 91 -4.99 -4.06 16.86
N ASN A 92 -5.55 -4.25 18.05
CA ASN A 92 -6.04 -3.19 18.91
C ASN A 92 -4.99 -2.81 19.94
N PHE A 93 -4.67 -1.52 20.03
CA PHE A 93 -3.69 -1.02 21.00
C PHE A 93 -4.01 0.42 21.41
N ALA A 94 -3.43 0.85 22.54
CA ALA A 94 -3.47 2.24 22.98
C ALA A 94 -2.07 2.85 22.92
N ASN A 95 -1.99 4.13 22.57
CA ASN A 95 -0.73 4.86 22.54
C ASN A 95 -0.93 6.30 23.02
N GLN A 96 0.14 6.85 23.60
CA GLN A 96 0.19 8.27 23.99
C GLN A 96 0.33 9.13 22.73
N THR A 97 -0.52 10.14 22.60
CA THR A 97 -0.48 11.17 21.57
C THR A 97 -0.32 12.55 22.20
N PRO A 98 -0.06 13.62 21.44
CA PRO A 98 -0.09 14.99 21.97
C PRO A 98 -1.42 15.40 22.62
N TYR A 99 -2.51 14.70 22.30
CA TYR A 99 -3.85 14.93 22.88
C TYR A 99 -4.29 13.83 23.86
N GLY A 100 -3.34 13.16 24.52
CA GLY A 100 -3.59 12.11 25.50
C GLY A 100 -3.57 10.71 24.91
N MET A 101 -3.98 9.73 25.74
CA MET A 101 -4.10 8.34 25.28
C MET A 101 -5.20 8.20 24.25
N LYS A 102 -4.90 7.50 23.15
CA LYS A 102 -5.85 7.16 22.08
C LYS A 102 -5.80 5.67 21.79
N ASN A 103 -6.94 5.13 21.38
CA ASN A 103 -7.05 3.75 20.93
C ASN A 103 -6.94 3.72 19.38
N PHE A 104 -6.22 2.71 18.89
CA PHE A 104 -5.97 2.48 17.47
C PHE A 104 -6.34 1.05 17.11
N THR A 105 -6.73 0.83 15.88
CA THR A 105 -7.12 -0.50 15.39
C THR A 105 -6.59 -0.73 13.98
N ASN A 106 -5.48 -1.45 13.83
CA ASN A 106 -5.09 -1.94 12.50
C ASN A 106 -5.99 -3.11 12.07
N ILE A 107 -6.26 -3.21 10.78
CA ILE A 107 -7.06 -4.31 10.20
C ILE A 107 -6.18 -5.12 9.26
N ILE A 108 -6.15 -6.43 9.45
CA ILE A 108 -5.40 -7.37 8.63
C ILE A 108 -6.38 -8.38 8.04
N ALA A 109 -6.54 -8.40 6.72
CA ALA A 109 -7.38 -9.35 6.02
C ALA A 109 -6.53 -10.27 5.14
N THR A 110 -6.56 -11.58 5.39
CA THR A 110 -5.76 -12.58 4.69
C THR A 110 -6.65 -13.56 3.95
N TYR A 111 -6.44 -13.74 2.65
CA TYR A 111 -7.21 -14.67 1.83
C TYR A 111 -7.06 -16.11 2.31
N ASN A 112 -5.83 -16.57 2.48
CA ASN A 112 -5.56 -17.93 3.01
C ASN A 112 -4.38 -17.86 4.00
N PRO A 113 -4.64 -17.83 5.31
CA PRO A 113 -3.58 -17.71 6.32
C PRO A 113 -2.69 -18.95 6.44
N ALA A 114 -3.09 -20.09 5.89
CA ALA A 114 -2.28 -21.32 5.90
C ALA A 114 -1.13 -21.30 4.87
N VAL A 115 -1.09 -20.30 3.98
CA VAL A 115 -0.05 -20.16 2.95
C VAL A 115 1.12 -19.32 3.50
N PRO A 116 2.39 -19.78 3.35
CA PRO A 116 3.52 -19.24 4.13
C PRO A 116 4.03 -17.86 3.70
N ASN A 117 3.85 -17.46 2.45
CA ASN A 117 4.34 -16.16 1.97
C ASN A 117 3.18 -15.25 1.57
N LYS A 118 3.31 -13.95 1.82
CA LYS A 118 2.25 -12.96 1.60
C LYS A 118 2.70 -11.89 0.61
N LEU A 119 1.92 -11.69 -0.46
CA LEU A 119 1.87 -10.41 -1.14
C LEU A 119 1.01 -9.50 -0.27
N VAL A 120 1.60 -8.45 0.30
CA VAL A 120 0.88 -7.49 1.13
C VAL A 120 0.56 -6.24 0.30
N LEU A 121 -0.72 -5.84 0.28
CA LEU A 121 -1.12 -4.49 -0.08
C LEU A 121 -1.52 -3.75 1.19
N ALA A 122 -1.10 -2.50 1.34
CA ALA A 122 -1.37 -1.69 2.53
C ALA A 122 -1.73 -0.25 2.17
N CYS A 123 -2.51 0.38 3.03
CA CYS A 123 -2.78 1.81 3.10
C CYS A 123 -3.09 2.19 4.54
N HIS A 124 -3.15 3.47 4.87
CA HIS A 124 -3.80 3.91 6.11
C HIS A 124 -5.27 4.25 5.85
N PHE A 125 -6.11 4.08 6.85
CA PHE A 125 -7.53 4.41 6.71
C PHE A 125 -7.94 5.60 7.59
N ASP A 126 -7.14 6.02 8.53
CA ASP A 126 -7.41 7.24 9.31
C ASP A 126 -7.35 8.49 8.44
N SER A 127 -7.89 9.59 8.92
CA SER A 127 -7.77 10.90 8.31
C SER A 127 -7.14 11.88 9.28
N LYS A 128 -6.39 12.85 8.75
CA LYS A 128 -5.66 13.84 9.52
C LYS A 128 -6.54 14.60 10.51
N TYR A 129 -6.02 14.83 11.71
CA TYR A 129 -6.67 15.68 12.72
C TYR A 129 -6.57 17.15 12.34
N MET A 130 -7.46 17.58 11.43
CA MET A 130 -7.49 18.94 10.90
C MET A 130 -8.94 19.41 10.70
N HIS A 131 -9.18 20.72 10.91
CA HIS A 131 -10.48 21.34 10.73
C HIS A 131 -10.32 22.70 10.03
N ASP A 132 -11.32 23.10 9.26
CA ASP A 132 -11.38 24.44 8.71
C ASP A 132 -11.76 25.48 9.80
N LYS A 133 -11.80 26.77 9.41
CA LYS A 133 -12.19 27.87 10.30
C LYS A 133 -13.64 27.81 10.80
N ASN A 134 -14.48 27.00 10.17
CA ASN A 134 -15.89 26.79 10.55
C ASN A 134 -16.06 25.51 11.42
N GLY A 135 -14.98 24.79 11.68
CA GLY A 135 -14.99 23.54 12.43
C GLY A 135 -15.33 22.31 11.59
N ASN A 136 -15.41 22.41 10.25
CA ASN A 136 -15.60 21.22 9.40
C ASN A 136 -14.32 20.36 9.43
N PRO A 137 -14.45 19.03 9.61
CA PRO A 137 -13.29 18.15 9.70
C PRO A 137 -12.71 17.85 8.31
N PHE A 138 -11.41 17.52 8.28
CA PHE A 138 -10.71 17.02 7.10
C PHE A 138 -11.21 15.63 6.73
N ILE A 139 -11.38 15.39 5.42
CA ILE A 139 -11.90 14.12 4.88
C ILE A 139 -10.78 13.18 4.46
N GLY A 140 -9.73 13.67 3.76
CA GLY A 140 -8.66 12.82 3.25
C GLY A 140 -9.17 11.83 2.20
N ALA A 141 -9.69 12.35 1.08
CA ALA A 141 -10.23 11.51 0.03
C ALA A 141 -9.13 10.75 -0.71
N ILE A 142 -8.03 11.45 -1.09
CA ILE A 142 -6.84 10.82 -1.65
C ILE A 142 -5.91 10.26 -0.57
N ASP A 143 -6.07 10.73 0.66
CA ASP A 143 -5.20 10.56 1.82
C ASP A 143 -5.96 9.88 2.98
N SER A 144 -6.26 8.55 3.01
CA SER A 144 -6.09 7.57 1.94
C SER A 144 -7.37 6.77 1.71
N ALA A 145 -8.57 7.43 1.60
CA ALA A 145 -9.84 6.73 1.35
C ALA A 145 -9.85 5.98 -0.01
N VAL A 146 -9.35 6.63 -1.07
CA VAL A 146 -9.24 6.02 -2.42
C VAL A 146 -8.30 4.82 -2.43
N PRO A 147 -7.07 4.87 -1.88
CA PRO A 147 -6.22 3.69 -1.72
C PRO A 147 -6.94 2.50 -1.07
N CYS A 148 -7.62 2.74 0.06
CA CYS A 148 -8.36 1.71 0.76
C CYS A 148 -9.49 1.10 -0.09
N ALA A 149 -10.28 1.94 -0.79
CA ALA A 149 -11.35 1.47 -1.65
C ALA A 149 -10.82 0.65 -2.84
N ILE A 150 -9.68 1.03 -3.42
CA ILE A 150 -8.99 0.25 -4.46
C ILE A 150 -8.60 -1.14 -3.93
N MET A 151 -8.03 -1.22 -2.73
CA MET A 151 -7.66 -2.51 -2.13
C MET A 151 -8.88 -3.41 -1.90
N MET A 152 -9.98 -2.86 -1.42
CA MET A 152 -11.24 -3.58 -1.23
C MET A 152 -11.83 -4.07 -2.56
N ASP A 153 -11.82 -3.23 -3.60
CA ASP A 153 -12.29 -3.60 -4.95
C ASP A 153 -11.43 -4.70 -5.58
N ILE A 154 -10.10 -4.61 -5.48
CA ILE A 154 -9.17 -5.67 -5.95
C ILE A 154 -9.52 -7.01 -5.30
N ALA A 155 -9.75 -7.05 -3.99
CA ALA A 155 -10.12 -8.27 -3.29
C ALA A 155 -11.43 -8.86 -3.83
N SER A 156 -12.48 -8.05 -4.01
CA SER A 156 -13.76 -8.46 -4.58
C SER A 156 -13.62 -9.00 -5.99
N LYS A 157 -12.90 -8.28 -6.85
CA LYS A 157 -12.77 -8.63 -8.27
C LYS A 157 -11.93 -9.87 -8.51
N LEU A 158 -10.94 -10.10 -7.66
CA LEU A 158 -10.08 -11.28 -7.74
C LEU A 158 -10.61 -12.49 -6.97
N ASP A 159 -11.64 -12.36 -6.15
CA ASP A 159 -12.17 -13.42 -5.28
C ASP A 159 -12.44 -14.72 -6.03
N CYS A 160 -13.13 -14.65 -7.18
CA CYS A 160 -13.39 -15.84 -8.00
C CYS A 160 -12.10 -16.47 -8.54
N LEU A 161 -11.11 -15.68 -8.94
CA LEU A 161 -9.83 -16.17 -9.45
C LEU A 161 -9.00 -16.79 -8.31
N LEU A 162 -8.99 -16.17 -7.14
CA LEU A 162 -8.34 -16.65 -5.94
C LEU A 162 -8.89 -18.02 -5.52
N LYS A 163 -10.22 -18.19 -5.51
CA LYS A 163 -10.89 -19.45 -5.21
C LYS A 163 -10.55 -20.58 -6.19
N LYS A 164 -10.17 -20.25 -7.42
CA LYS A 164 -9.71 -21.24 -8.42
C LYS A 164 -8.21 -21.55 -8.31
N GLY A 165 -7.51 -20.81 -7.48
CA GLY A 165 -6.14 -21.04 -7.12
C GLY A 165 -5.11 -20.52 -8.13
N SER A 166 -3.91 -20.35 -7.62
CA SER A 166 -2.70 -19.96 -8.34
C SER A 166 -2.14 -21.14 -9.16
N ALA A 167 -1.24 -20.82 -10.10
CA ALA A 167 -0.39 -21.84 -10.70
C ALA A 167 0.60 -22.43 -9.67
N GLU A 168 1.24 -23.55 -10.01
CA GLU A 168 2.12 -24.26 -9.08
C GLU A 168 3.26 -23.40 -8.55
N GLU A 169 3.79 -22.50 -9.39
CA GLU A 169 4.90 -21.61 -9.09
C GLU A 169 4.60 -20.60 -7.97
N ALA A 170 3.33 -20.38 -7.66
CA ALA A 170 2.89 -19.44 -6.61
C ALA A 170 1.94 -20.08 -5.57
N ARG A 171 1.95 -21.42 -5.41
CA ARG A 171 1.15 -22.10 -4.39
C ARG A 171 1.54 -21.75 -2.95
N ASP A 172 2.75 -21.27 -2.77
CA ASP A 172 3.28 -20.82 -1.49
C ASP A 172 3.01 -19.35 -1.20
N LEU A 173 2.17 -18.66 -2.02
CA LEU A 173 1.91 -17.23 -1.94
C LEU A 173 0.41 -16.94 -1.82
N THR A 174 0.04 -16.07 -0.89
CA THR A 174 -1.34 -15.59 -0.69
C THR A 174 -1.40 -14.07 -0.68
N LEU A 175 -2.60 -13.52 -0.82
CA LEU A 175 -2.88 -12.09 -0.71
C LEU A 175 -3.25 -11.72 0.72
N GLN A 176 -2.63 -10.65 1.23
CA GLN A 176 -2.95 -10.06 2.51
C GLN A 176 -3.13 -8.55 2.33
N MET A 177 -4.15 -8.00 2.95
CA MET A 177 -4.46 -6.57 2.98
C MET A 177 -4.25 -6.05 4.39
N ILE A 178 -3.59 -4.90 4.53
CA ILE A 178 -3.38 -4.22 5.82
C ILE A 178 -3.90 -2.80 5.69
N PHE A 179 -4.75 -2.41 6.63
CA PHE A 179 -5.26 -1.06 6.77
C PHE A 179 -4.74 -0.51 8.10
N PHE A 180 -3.84 0.46 8.05
CA PHE A 180 -3.26 1.06 9.23
C PHE A 180 -4.17 2.14 9.80
N ASP A 181 -4.15 2.26 11.14
CA ASP A 181 -4.80 3.33 11.89
C ASP A 181 -3.73 4.23 12.50
N GLY A 182 -3.91 5.54 12.44
CA GLY A 182 -2.99 6.51 13.02
C GLY A 182 -1.66 6.62 12.25
N GLU A 183 -1.69 6.64 10.94
CA GLU A 183 -0.56 7.07 10.11
C GLU A 183 -0.29 8.55 10.36
N GLU A 184 -1.34 9.35 10.36
CA GLU A 184 -1.33 10.79 10.45
C GLU A 184 -0.87 11.34 11.82
N ALA A 185 -0.02 12.33 11.78
CA ALA A 185 0.36 13.05 12.98
C ALA A 185 -0.81 13.85 13.55
N TYR A 186 -1.00 13.79 14.86
CA TYR A 186 -1.98 14.61 15.55
C TYR A 186 -1.61 16.09 15.56
N LYS A 187 -0.32 16.39 15.70
CA LYS A 187 0.19 17.76 15.76
C LYS A 187 1.36 17.98 14.83
N ASP A 188 2.48 17.37 15.12
CA ASP A 188 3.71 17.55 14.35
C ASP A 188 4.27 16.19 13.92
N TRP A 189 4.64 16.02 12.66
CA TRP A 189 5.25 14.80 12.17
C TRP A 189 6.59 14.53 12.86
N THR A 190 6.61 13.55 13.72
CA THR A 190 7.78 13.12 14.48
C THR A 190 7.84 11.61 14.61
N GLN A 191 8.95 11.08 15.13
CA GLN A 191 9.09 9.65 15.39
C GLN A 191 8.07 9.10 16.41
N THR A 192 7.43 9.94 17.19
CA THR A 192 6.44 9.54 18.22
C THR A 192 5.04 10.06 17.94
N ASP A 193 4.87 11.03 17.06
CA ASP A 193 3.59 11.57 16.62
C ASP A 193 3.43 11.37 15.12
N SER A 194 3.31 10.14 14.68
CA SER A 194 2.96 9.62 13.35
C SER A 194 3.12 8.10 13.33
N LEU A 195 2.62 7.44 12.31
CA LEU A 195 2.84 6.02 12.02
C LEU A 195 2.54 5.10 13.21
N TYR A 196 1.54 5.45 14.02
CA TYR A 196 1.23 4.71 15.25
C TYR A 196 0.93 3.24 14.97
N GLY A 197 0.08 2.97 13.97
CA GLY A 197 -0.35 1.64 13.58
C GLY A 197 0.76 0.80 13.02
N SER A 198 1.49 1.31 12.03
CA SER A 198 2.55 0.56 11.37
C SER A 198 3.74 0.29 12.30
N ARG A 199 4.11 1.25 13.16
CA ARG A 199 5.14 1.05 14.19
C ARG A 199 4.75 -0.03 15.19
N HIS A 200 3.49 -0.03 15.65
CA HIS A 200 2.98 -1.05 16.56
C HIS A 200 3.00 -2.42 15.91
N LEU A 201 2.42 -2.55 14.72
CA LEU A 201 2.28 -3.82 14.02
C LEU A 201 3.64 -4.43 13.65
N ALA A 202 4.57 -3.63 13.09
CA ALA A 202 5.90 -4.11 12.74
C ALA A 202 6.67 -4.61 13.97
N LYS A 203 6.59 -3.88 15.11
CA LYS A 203 7.19 -4.30 16.37
C LYS A 203 6.59 -5.62 16.89
N ALA A 204 5.27 -5.77 16.84
CA ALA A 204 4.59 -6.99 17.26
C ALA A 204 4.96 -8.17 16.35
N TRP A 205 4.95 -7.99 15.04
CA TRP A 205 5.22 -9.05 14.07
C TRP A 205 6.67 -9.51 14.03
N LYS A 206 7.61 -8.69 14.48
CA LYS A 206 9.02 -9.08 14.65
C LYS A 206 9.21 -10.26 15.60
N THR A 207 8.35 -10.37 16.61
CA THR A 207 8.43 -11.42 17.65
C THR A 207 7.34 -12.49 17.52
N GLN A 208 6.28 -12.22 16.78
CA GLN A 208 5.21 -13.19 16.54
C GLN A 208 5.60 -14.16 15.43
N LEU A 209 5.50 -15.46 15.72
CA LEU A 209 5.68 -16.50 14.71
C LEU A 209 4.53 -16.46 13.69
N ASP A 210 4.86 -16.74 12.44
CA ASP A 210 3.84 -16.87 11.39
C ASP A 210 3.04 -18.17 11.62
N PRO A 211 1.68 -18.11 11.67
CA PRO A 211 0.86 -19.29 11.92
C PRO A 211 1.05 -20.41 10.89
N SER A 212 1.44 -20.07 9.66
CA SER A 212 1.67 -21.04 8.58
C SER A 212 3.10 -21.56 8.53
N ASN A 213 4.04 -20.95 9.27
CA ASN A 213 5.45 -21.31 9.25
C ASN A 213 6.13 -20.96 10.57
N SER A 214 6.16 -21.90 11.50
CA SER A 214 6.74 -21.73 12.84
C SER A 214 8.25 -21.44 12.86
N GLY A 215 8.95 -21.58 11.72
CA GLY A 215 10.37 -21.22 11.57
C GLY A 215 10.60 -19.75 11.19
N LYS A 216 9.56 -18.95 11.02
CA LYS A 216 9.62 -17.54 10.61
C LYS A 216 8.72 -16.67 11.49
N ASN A 217 9.13 -15.42 11.69
CA ASN A 217 8.21 -14.42 12.23
C ASN A 217 7.27 -13.90 11.12
N ARG A 218 6.25 -13.11 11.49
CA ARG A 218 5.27 -12.61 10.54
C ARG A 218 5.87 -11.64 9.51
N LEU A 219 6.94 -10.90 9.84
CA LEU A 219 7.62 -10.01 8.89
C LEU A 219 8.40 -10.81 7.83
N ASP A 220 9.03 -11.93 8.23
CA ASP A 220 9.78 -12.80 7.31
C ASP A 220 8.87 -13.49 6.28
N SER A 221 7.58 -13.59 6.56
CA SER A 221 6.59 -14.15 5.66
C SER A 221 6.09 -13.16 4.59
N ILE A 222 6.42 -11.88 4.69
CA ILE A 222 6.09 -10.88 3.69
C ILE A 222 7.05 -11.01 2.50
N ASP A 223 6.54 -11.41 1.34
CA ASP A 223 7.32 -11.51 0.11
C ASP A 223 7.62 -10.12 -0.48
N VAL A 224 6.59 -9.28 -0.56
CA VAL A 224 6.68 -7.85 -0.86
C VAL A 224 5.54 -7.09 -0.17
N PHE A 225 5.85 -5.91 0.31
CA PHE A 225 4.92 -4.97 0.92
C PHE A 225 4.68 -3.81 -0.05
N VAL A 226 3.47 -3.72 -0.60
CA VAL A 226 3.02 -2.68 -1.53
C VAL A 226 2.20 -1.67 -0.76
N LEU A 227 2.74 -0.46 -0.56
CA LEU A 227 2.04 0.62 0.13
C LEU A 227 1.42 1.57 -0.88
N LEU A 228 0.16 1.91 -0.68
CA LEU A 228 -0.64 2.80 -1.52
C LEU A 228 -0.99 4.06 -0.74
N ASP A 229 -0.65 5.23 -1.28
CA ASP A 229 -0.97 6.51 -0.67
C ASP A 229 -1.11 7.64 -1.71
N LEU A 230 -1.84 8.70 -1.37
CA LEU A 230 -2.07 9.92 -2.17
C LEU A 230 -2.54 9.63 -3.60
N ILE A 231 -3.55 8.76 -3.73
CA ILE A 231 -4.12 8.31 -5.02
C ILE A 231 -5.51 8.92 -5.20
N GLY A 232 -5.77 9.49 -6.40
CA GLY A 232 -7.13 9.92 -6.75
C GLY A 232 -7.24 11.22 -7.53
N THR A 233 -6.18 12.01 -7.66
CA THR A 233 -6.19 13.27 -8.45
C THR A 233 -5.77 13.03 -9.90
N ALA A 234 -6.07 14.01 -10.77
CA ALA A 234 -5.71 13.96 -12.18
C ALA A 234 -4.20 14.02 -12.45
N ASP A 235 -3.44 14.55 -11.51
CA ASP A 235 -2.00 14.78 -11.61
C ASP A 235 -1.14 13.72 -10.91
N VAL A 236 -1.77 12.62 -10.44
CA VAL A 236 -1.05 11.52 -9.78
C VAL A 236 0.05 10.95 -10.65
N ARG A 237 1.23 10.73 -10.04
CA ARG A 237 2.41 10.12 -10.69
C ARG A 237 3.18 9.29 -9.69
N PHE A 238 3.57 8.10 -10.13
CA PHE A 238 4.37 7.20 -9.34
C PHE A 238 5.81 7.15 -9.84
N MET A 239 6.75 7.09 -8.91
CA MET A 239 8.17 6.89 -9.16
C MET A 239 8.70 5.71 -8.36
N SER A 240 9.82 5.14 -8.80
CA SER A 240 10.47 4.04 -8.08
C SER A 240 11.33 4.59 -6.95
N PHE A 241 11.02 4.25 -5.70
CA PHE A 241 11.77 4.69 -4.51
C PHE A 241 12.88 3.71 -4.11
N PHE A 242 12.69 2.40 -4.31
CA PHE A 242 13.59 1.38 -3.80
C PHE A 242 14.22 0.53 -4.92
N SER A 243 15.55 0.44 -4.92
CA SER A 243 16.28 -0.35 -5.93
C SER A 243 15.97 -1.85 -5.84
N SER A 244 15.74 -2.37 -4.64
CA SER A 244 15.42 -3.78 -4.41
C SER A 244 14.13 -4.25 -5.09
N THR A 245 13.13 -3.36 -5.17
CA THR A 245 11.80 -3.62 -5.77
C THR A 245 11.57 -2.88 -7.09
N HIS A 246 12.58 -2.17 -7.60
CA HIS A 246 12.49 -1.45 -8.88
C HIS A 246 12.02 -2.35 -10.02
N HIS A 247 12.42 -3.61 -10.06
CA HIS A 247 11.99 -4.58 -11.05
C HIS A 247 10.46 -4.83 -11.01
N LEU A 248 9.80 -4.66 -9.86
CA LEU A 248 8.35 -4.74 -9.72
C LEU A 248 7.68 -3.44 -10.20
N PHE A 249 8.31 -2.31 -9.95
CA PHE A 249 7.85 -1.03 -10.49
C PHE A 249 7.87 -1.04 -12.03
N GLU A 250 8.93 -1.55 -12.66
CA GLU A 250 9.01 -1.73 -14.12
C GLU A 250 7.90 -2.66 -14.68
N LYS A 251 7.40 -3.59 -13.85
CA LYS A 251 6.24 -4.41 -14.25
C LYS A 251 4.95 -3.59 -14.28
N LEU A 252 4.77 -2.65 -13.35
CA LEU A 252 3.62 -1.72 -13.37
C LEU A 252 3.67 -0.83 -14.60
N VAL A 253 4.84 -0.26 -14.94
CA VAL A 253 5.06 0.51 -16.17
C VAL A 253 4.65 -0.30 -17.40
N ARG A 254 5.08 -1.56 -17.46
CA ARG A 254 4.74 -2.44 -18.59
C ARG A 254 3.24 -2.77 -18.62
N ILE A 255 2.62 -3.06 -17.47
CA ILE A 255 1.16 -3.32 -17.40
C ILE A 255 0.38 -2.10 -17.90
N GLU A 256 0.75 -0.89 -17.48
CA GLU A 256 0.14 0.35 -17.98
C GLU A 256 0.25 0.46 -19.51
N SER A 257 1.44 0.20 -20.06
CA SER A 257 1.68 0.20 -21.50
C SER A 257 0.83 -0.85 -22.23
N ASP A 258 0.81 -2.09 -21.74
CA ASP A 258 0.05 -3.19 -22.32
C ASP A 258 -1.46 -2.89 -22.30
N LEU A 259 -2.00 -2.36 -21.20
CA LEU A 259 -3.41 -1.97 -21.08
C LEU A 259 -3.76 -0.80 -22.01
N THR A 260 -2.86 0.17 -22.13
CA THR A 260 -3.03 1.32 -23.05
C THR A 260 -3.07 0.85 -24.51
N GLN A 261 -2.15 -0.03 -24.93
CA GLN A 261 -2.09 -0.58 -26.28
C GLN A 261 -3.35 -1.37 -26.66
N HIS A 262 -4.02 -1.97 -25.68
CA HIS A 262 -5.26 -2.72 -25.88
C HIS A 262 -6.54 -1.89 -25.68
N ASP A 263 -6.43 -0.56 -25.49
CA ASP A 263 -7.55 0.38 -25.21
C ASP A 263 -8.40 -0.08 -24.00
N LEU A 264 -7.71 -0.53 -22.93
CA LEU A 264 -8.31 -1.07 -21.71
C LEU A 264 -8.26 -0.08 -20.52
N LEU A 265 -7.71 1.12 -20.72
CA LEU A 265 -7.72 2.21 -19.74
C LEU A 265 -8.69 3.30 -20.18
N ASN A 266 -9.28 4.00 -19.20
CA ASN A 266 -10.07 5.19 -19.45
C ASN A 266 -9.17 6.27 -20.07
N ARG A 267 -9.70 7.02 -21.04
CA ARG A 267 -8.97 8.14 -21.65
C ARG A 267 -8.89 9.27 -20.66
N LEU A 268 -7.72 9.48 -20.12
CA LEU A 268 -7.45 10.64 -19.29
C LEU A 268 -7.56 11.91 -20.15
N GLY A 269 -8.13 13.00 -19.59
CA GLY A 269 -8.34 14.26 -20.30
C GLY A 269 -7.07 14.88 -20.90
N ALA A 270 -7.16 16.07 -21.51
CA ALA A 270 -6.06 16.71 -22.25
C ALA A 270 -4.73 16.84 -21.47
N ALA A 271 -4.77 16.97 -20.16
CA ALA A 271 -3.59 17.01 -19.31
C ALA A 271 -2.77 15.70 -19.31
N ALA A 272 -3.42 14.56 -19.55
CA ALA A 272 -2.78 13.26 -19.66
C ALA A 272 -2.37 12.88 -21.09
N ARG A 273 -2.86 13.61 -22.11
CA ARG A 273 -2.56 13.33 -23.51
C ARG A 273 -1.11 13.64 -23.94
N ASN A 274 -0.35 14.36 -23.11
CA ASN A 274 1.05 14.75 -23.43
C ASN A 274 2.07 13.64 -23.10
N GLY A 275 1.72 12.36 -23.28
CA GLY A 275 2.63 11.23 -23.00
C GLY A 275 2.86 10.98 -21.50
N ASN A 276 1.98 11.47 -20.66
CA ASN A 276 2.09 11.35 -19.22
C ASN A 276 1.58 10.00 -18.73
N HIS A 277 2.50 9.07 -18.55
CA HIS A 277 2.23 7.80 -17.85
C HIS A 277 2.01 8.03 -16.36
N LEU A 278 1.15 7.21 -15.75
CA LEU A 278 0.96 7.18 -14.29
C LEU A 278 2.24 6.67 -13.60
N PHE A 279 2.91 5.69 -14.21
CA PHE A 279 4.14 5.10 -13.71
C PHE A 279 5.34 5.57 -14.55
N VAL A 280 6.25 6.35 -13.95
CA VAL A 280 7.36 7.01 -14.66
C VAL A 280 8.66 6.21 -14.45
N SER A 281 9.04 5.40 -15.45
CA SER A 281 10.21 4.52 -15.42
C SER A 281 11.54 5.24 -15.30
N SER A 282 11.69 6.41 -15.94
CA SER A 282 12.98 7.11 -16.06
C SER A 282 13.40 7.87 -14.80
N GLN A 283 12.52 7.99 -13.82
CA GLN A 283 12.78 8.75 -12.59
C GLN A 283 12.86 7.80 -11.40
N ARG A 284 14.06 7.75 -10.80
CA ARG A 284 14.23 7.25 -9.45
C ARG A 284 14.20 8.46 -8.52
N ALA A 285 13.48 8.36 -7.42
CA ALA A 285 13.60 9.34 -6.37
C ALA A 285 15.05 9.32 -5.88
N GLN A 286 15.80 10.39 -6.14
CA GLN A 286 17.23 10.48 -5.82
C GLN A 286 17.52 10.60 -4.32
N TYR A 287 16.48 10.84 -3.50
CA TYR A 287 16.61 11.08 -2.07
C TYR A 287 15.69 10.19 -1.27
N GLY A 288 16.27 9.63 -0.22
CA GLY A 288 15.63 8.74 0.72
C GLY A 288 14.37 9.30 1.31
N GLY A 289 13.35 9.05 0.63
CA GLY A 289 12.11 8.67 1.18
C GLY A 289 11.21 9.72 1.74
N VAL A 290 10.10 9.76 1.13
CA VAL A 290 8.84 10.04 1.80
C VAL A 290 8.73 9.12 3.01
N GLU A 291 8.49 9.66 4.19
CA GLU A 291 8.20 8.89 5.41
C GLU A 291 6.73 8.48 5.36
N ASP A 292 6.47 7.20 5.63
CA ASP A 292 5.15 6.61 5.52
C ASP A 292 5.15 5.24 6.22
N ASP A 293 4.03 4.54 6.30
CA ASP A 293 3.80 3.28 6.99
C ASP A 293 4.74 2.13 6.58
N HIS A 294 5.43 2.24 5.45
CA HIS A 294 6.46 1.26 5.08
C HIS A 294 7.73 1.34 5.94
N LYS A 295 8.04 2.49 6.56
CA LYS A 295 9.32 2.70 7.27
C LYS A 295 9.60 1.68 8.38
N PRO A 296 8.66 1.37 9.28
CA PRO A 296 8.90 0.36 10.30
C PRO A 296 9.19 -1.03 9.72
N PHE A 297 8.54 -1.39 8.62
CA PHE A 297 8.75 -2.67 7.92
C PHE A 297 10.07 -2.69 7.16
N LEU A 298 10.43 -1.59 6.49
CA LEU A 298 11.71 -1.44 5.80
C LEU A 298 12.89 -1.60 6.75
N SER A 299 12.81 -1.03 7.96
CA SER A 299 13.86 -1.14 8.98
C SER A 299 14.12 -2.58 9.44
N GLU A 300 13.14 -3.46 9.27
CA GLU A 300 13.21 -4.90 9.54
C GLU A 300 13.53 -5.73 8.28
N GLY A 301 13.93 -5.08 7.18
CA GLY A 301 14.36 -5.75 5.96
C GLY A 301 13.22 -6.28 5.06
N VAL A 302 11.99 -5.85 5.26
CA VAL A 302 10.86 -6.18 4.38
C VAL A 302 11.05 -5.48 3.03
N PRO A 303 10.92 -6.17 1.88
CA PRO A 303 10.95 -5.53 0.56
C PRO A 303 9.74 -4.62 0.34
N ILE A 304 9.99 -3.35 0.02
CA ILE A 304 8.95 -2.33 -0.11
C ILE A 304 8.76 -1.92 -1.57
N LEU A 305 7.51 -1.91 -2.04
CA LEU A 305 7.07 -1.22 -3.25
C LEU A 305 6.13 -0.08 -2.84
N HIS A 306 6.65 1.14 -2.74
CA HIS A 306 5.90 2.31 -2.30
C HIS A 306 5.29 3.01 -3.50
N LEU A 307 3.97 3.08 -3.55
CA LEU A 307 3.17 3.69 -4.61
C LEU A 307 2.45 4.91 -4.04
N ILE A 308 3.20 5.98 -3.87
CA ILE A 308 2.72 7.30 -3.46
C ILE A 308 2.90 8.29 -4.61
N SER A 309 1.95 9.20 -4.78
CA SER A 309 2.08 10.25 -5.80
C SER A 309 3.24 11.18 -5.49
N TYR A 310 4.13 11.41 -6.47
CA TYR A 310 5.22 12.37 -6.33
C TYR A 310 5.43 13.17 -7.62
N PRO A 311 5.44 14.51 -7.58
CA PRO A 311 5.21 15.36 -6.39
C PRO A 311 3.85 15.12 -5.74
N PHE A 312 3.70 15.52 -4.50
CA PHE A 312 2.43 15.39 -3.78
C PHE A 312 1.33 16.20 -4.46
N PRO A 313 0.09 15.66 -4.53
CA PRO A 313 -1.03 16.36 -5.15
C PRO A 313 -1.30 17.73 -4.51
N SER A 314 -1.82 18.64 -5.32
CA SER A 314 -2.07 20.03 -4.86
C SER A 314 -3.07 20.15 -3.71
N VAL A 315 -3.91 19.14 -3.51
CA VAL A 315 -4.91 19.07 -2.43
C VAL A 315 -4.36 18.44 -1.14
N TRP A 316 -3.15 17.87 -1.16
CA TRP A 316 -2.55 17.21 -0.01
C TRP A 316 -2.53 18.13 1.21
N HIS A 317 -3.02 17.61 2.35
CA HIS A 317 -3.19 18.33 3.61
C HIS A 317 -3.93 19.67 3.48
N LYS A 318 -4.92 19.72 2.60
CA LYS A 318 -5.85 20.85 2.46
C LYS A 318 -7.28 20.37 2.60
N MET A 319 -8.16 21.24 3.09
CA MET A 319 -9.59 20.93 3.23
C MET A 319 -10.27 20.57 1.90
N SER A 320 -9.61 20.83 0.77
CA SER A 320 -10.05 20.42 -0.57
C SER A 320 -9.70 18.97 -0.92
N ASP A 321 -9.09 18.20 -0.02
CA ASP A 321 -8.96 16.75 -0.21
C ASP A 321 -10.29 16.06 0.14
N ASP A 322 -11.24 16.18 -0.78
CA ASP A 322 -12.60 15.67 -0.70
C ASP A 322 -13.05 15.05 -2.03
N GLU A 323 -14.29 14.54 -2.07
CA GLU A 323 -14.86 13.87 -3.26
C GLU A 323 -14.84 14.76 -4.51
N SER A 324 -14.96 16.09 -4.36
CA SER A 324 -15.06 17.04 -5.49
C SER A 324 -13.77 17.18 -6.29
N HIS A 325 -12.63 16.80 -5.71
CA HIS A 325 -11.31 16.85 -6.35
C HIS A 325 -10.82 15.49 -6.85
N LEU A 326 -11.63 14.43 -6.69
CA LEU A 326 -11.30 13.11 -7.21
C LEU A 326 -11.44 13.05 -8.73
N ASN A 327 -10.49 12.41 -9.38
CA ASN A 327 -10.59 12.00 -10.78
C ASN A 327 -10.85 10.49 -10.84
N HIS A 328 -12.11 10.13 -11.03
CA HIS A 328 -12.54 8.72 -11.02
C HIS A 328 -11.93 7.91 -12.16
N ASP A 329 -11.69 8.50 -13.34
CA ASP A 329 -11.02 7.81 -14.46
C ASP A 329 -9.58 7.40 -14.09
N VAL A 330 -8.86 8.28 -13.39
CA VAL A 330 -7.51 7.99 -12.89
C VAL A 330 -7.57 6.89 -11.83
N SER A 331 -8.46 6.97 -10.87
CA SER A 331 -8.64 5.95 -9.82
C SER A 331 -8.99 4.58 -10.42
N ASP A 332 -9.90 4.55 -11.40
CA ASP A 332 -10.28 3.33 -12.13
C ASP A 332 -9.08 2.75 -12.90
N ASN A 333 -8.28 3.58 -13.56
CA ASN A 333 -7.09 3.14 -14.28
C ASN A 333 -6.04 2.52 -13.35
N ILE A 334 -5.77 3.17 -12.22
CA ILE A 334 -4.86 2.65 -11.20
C ILE A 334 -5.38 1.32 -10.65
N ASN A 335 -6.68 1.23 -10.35
CA ASN A 335 -7.31 -0.01 -9.90
C ASN A 335 -7.14 -1.15 -10.91
N ARG A 336 -7.35 -0.91 -12.22
CA ARG A 336 -7.15 -1.91 -13.30
C ARG A 336 -5.70 -2.36 -13.38
N ILE A 337 -4.75 -1.42 -13.29
CA ILE A 337 -3.31 -1.70 -13.32
C ILE A 337 -2.90 -2.55 -12.11
N LEU A 338 -3.30 -2.14 -10.90
CA LEU A 338 -2.97 -2.84 -9.66
C LEU A 338 -3.63 -4.22 -9.59
N ARG A 339 -4.89 -4.36 -10.00
CA ARG A 339 -5.58 -5.65 -10.09
C ARG A 339 -4.86 -6.61 -11.05
N THR A 340 -4.39 -6.10 -12.18
CA THR A 340 -3.59 -6.88 -13.13
C THR A 340 -2.23 -7.27 -12.53
N PHE A 341 -1.58 -6.35 -11.83
CA PHE A 341 -0.32 -6.62 -11.13
C PHE A 341 -0.48 -7.71 -10.08
N VAL A 342 -1.50 -7.61 -9.21
CA VAL A 342 -1.79 -8.61 -8.16
C VAL A 342 -2.07 -9.98 -8.77
N SER A 343 -2.91 -10.05 -9.82
CA SER A 343 -3.20 -11.29 -10.53
C SER A 343 -1.94 -11.94 -11.11
N ASN A 344 -1.08 -11.13 -11.73
CA ASN A 344 0.19 -11.59 -12.31
C ASN A 344 1.19 -12.04 -11.25
N TYR A 345 1.25 -11.33 -10.11
CA TYR A 345 2.13 -11.67 -9.01
C TYR A 345 1.75 -13.00 -8.34
N LEU A 346 0.45 -13.22 -8.16
CA LEU A 346 -0.12 -14.43 -7.59
C LEU A 346 -0.28 -15.56 -8.63
N TYR A 347 0.12 -15.36 -9.88
CA TYR A 347 -0.03 -16.34 -10.98
C TYR A 347 -1.47 -16.87 -11.09
N LEU A 348 -2.46 -16.01 -10.93
CA LEU A 348 -3.86 -16.40 -11.05
C LEU A 348 -4.18 -16.85 -12.48
N LYS A 349 -5.14 -17.78 -12.62
CA LYS A 349 -5.58 -18.28 -13.93
C LYS A 349 -6.58 -17.30 -14.55
N ASP A 350 -6.07 -16.19 -15.09
CA ASP A 350 -6.80 -15.03 -15.62
C ASP A 350 -7.67 -15.30 -16.87
N THR A 351 -7.49 -16.45 -17.54
CA THR A 351 -8.26 -16.80 -18.73
C THR A 351 -9.61 -17.49 -18.47
N ASN A 352 -9.99 -17.63 -17.20
CA ASN A 352 -11.17 -18.37 -16.81
C ASN A 352 -12.47 -17.59 -17.07
N SER A 353 -13.20 -17.94 -18.13
CA SER A 353 -14.46 -17.30 -18.52
C SER A 353 -15.59 -17.42 -17.46
N ALA A 354 -15.51 -18.40 -16.53
CA ALA A 354 -16.50 -18.57 -15.50
C ALA A 354 -16.40 -17.53 -14.36
N CYS A 355 -15.34 -16.71 -14.31
CA CYS A 355 -15.23 -15.58 -13.38
C CYS A 355 -15.67 -14.23 -13.98
N ARG A 356 -16.12 -14.22 -15.24
CA ARG A 356 -16.71 -13.01 -15.83
C ARG A 356 -18.06 -12.73 -15.16
N LYS A 357 -18.41 -11.45 -14.99
CA LYS A 357 -19.80 -11.09 -14.66
C LYS A 357 -20.74 -11.68 -15.73
N LYS A 358 -21.81 -12.32 -15.27
CA LYS A 358 -22.96 -12.65 -16.13
C LYS A 358 -23.78 -11.39 -16.34
#